data_6943bae857d728f362d1613d920df784
#
_entry.id   6943bae857d728f362d1613d920df784
#
_cell.length_a   1.000
_cell.length_b   1.000
_cell.length_c   1.000
_cell.angle_alpha   90.00
_cell.angle_beta   90.00
_cell.angle_gamma   90.00
#
_symmetry.space_group_name_H-M   'P 1'
#
loop_
_entity.id
_entity.type
_entity.pdbx_description
1 polymer ?
#
loop_
_entity_poly.entity_id
_entity_poly.type
_entity_poly.pdbx_seq_one_letter_code
_entity_poly.pdbx_strand_id
1 'polypeptide(L)'
;MATLSSYLLEVQRLLHDANSVFWSESELTDYINEAREEVVRDTGCLRTLQISYTPLAPDGTAATIWTQGATVTTGSYIFSNIFIYEVVSGGVLGTSAPPYPSGANVFPPSTSFTDGTATLRYAANAEIIPYSALPQGDETVDVLNVTLYWGNSRIPLRYLAWSDFNAQLRYWQNYVGRPVCFSTYGQKSIYISPVPDQSYTIEVDTVRLPLPLSLATPNVVDEIKAPYTNPVQFYAAYKAKYKEQSYGEAEIFKQQYLKDVQGVLNSVYTRRIPNPYSQI
;
A
#
# COMPACT_ATOMS: atom_id res chain seq x y z
N MET A 1 -26.25 3.56 -6.37
CA MET A 1 -24.85 3.58 -5.92
C MET A 1 -24.86 4.14 -4.52
N ALA A 2 -24.09 3.58 -3.60
CA ALA A 2 -24.07 4.04 -2.21
C ALA A 2 -23.40 5.42 -2.10
N THR A 3 -23.93 6.25 -1.22
CA THR A 3 -23.42 7.58 -0.88
C THR A 3 -23.49 7.73 0.64
N LEU A 4 -22.78 8.72 1.21
CA LEU A 4 -22.89 8.98 2.63
C LEU A 4 -24.34 9.24 3.06
N SER A 5 -25.10 10.03 2.28
CA SER A 5 -26.52 10.29 2.58
C SER A 5 -27.36 9.01 2.62
N SER A 6 -27.08 8.04 1.74
CA SER A 6 -27.82 6.77 1.76
C SER A 6 -27.44 5.92 2.97
N TYR A 7 -26.18 5.88 3.35
CA TYR A 7 -25.74 5.17 4.55
C TYR A 7 -26.32 5.78 5.84
N LEU A 8 -26.27 7.11 5.95
CA LEU A 8 -26.86 7.81 7.10
C LEU A 8 -28.33 7.47 7.27
N LEU A 9 -29.11 7.54 6.16
CA LEU A 9 -30.54 7.21 6.20
C LEU A 9 -30.79 5.76 6.64
N GLU A 10 -29.99 4.81 6.19
CA GLU A 10 -30.14 3.40 6.53
C GLU A 10 -29.74 3.15 7.99
N VAL A 11 -28.64 3.73 8.47
CA VAL A 11 -28.20 3.62 9.87
C VAL A 11 -29.21 4.27 10.82
N GLN A 12 -29.70 5.47 10.51
CA GLN A 12 -30.73 6.16 11.30
C GLN A 12 -32.03 5.34 11.43
N ARG A 13 -32.42 4.65 10.35
CA ARG A 13 -33.58 3.74 10.37
C ARG A 13 -33.34 2.54 11.28
N LEU A 14 -32.15 1.93 11.24
CA LEU A 14 -31.77 0.80 12.12
C LEU A 14 -31.72 1.21 13.60
N LEU A 15 -31.30 2.45 13.86
CA LEU A 15 -31.22 3.00 15.23
C LEU A 15 -32.54 3.59 15.73
N HIS A 16 -33.59 3.63 14.90
CA HIS A 16 -34.87 4.30 15.20
C HIS A 16 -34.73 5.79 15.54
N ASP A 17 -33.70 6.47 15.01
CA ASP A 17 -33.39 7.89 15.24
C ASP A 17 -33.44 8.70 13.94
N ALA A 18 -34.58 8.69 13.26
CA ALA A 18 -34.75 9.34 11.94
C ALA A 18 -34.54 10.87 11.97
N ASN A 19 -34.59 11.48 13.14
CA ASN A 19 -34.46 12.93 13.29
C ASN A 19 -33.10 13.35 13.90
N SER A 20 -32.16 12.45 14.01
CA SER A 20 -30.81 12.71 14.59
C SER A 20 -30.87 13.35 15.98
N VAL A 21 -31.78 12.86 16.84
CA VAL A 21 -31.99 13.40 18.19
C VAL A 21 -30.91 12.89 19.15
N PHE A 22 -30.56 11.62 19.03
CA PHE A 22 -29.56 10.96 19.87
C PHE A 22 -28.18 10.90 19.23
N TRP A 23 -28.12 10.72 17.92
CA TRP A 23 -26.90 10.53 17.15
C TRP A 23 -26.67 11.68 16.20
N SER A 24 -25.58 12.41 16.36
CA SER A 24 -25.22 13.44 15.39
C SER A 24 -24.80 12.80 14.05
N GLU A 25 -25.08 13.48 12.93
CA GLU A 25 -24.65 13.01 11.60
C GLU A 25 -23.13 12.89 11.52
N SER A 26 -22.37 13.75 12.21
CA SER A 26 -20.93 13.69 12.27
C SER A 26 -20.44 12.37 12.89
N GLU A 27 -21.03 12.00 14.01
CA GLU A 27 -20.66 10.77 14.72
C GLU A 27 -21.04 9.52 13.92
N LEU A 28 -22.22 9.52 13.31
CA LEU A 28 -22.62 8.42 12.43
C LEU A 28 -21.72 8.33 11.20
N THR A 29 -21.23 9.47 10.68
CA THR A 29 -20.27 9.49 9.57
C THR A 29 -18.95 8.83 9.97
N ASP A 30 -18.46 9.07 11.19
CA ASP A 30 -17.25 8.41 11.69
C ASP A 30 -17.45 6.89 11.79
N TYR A 31 -18.58 6.42 12.30
CA TYR A 31 -18.89 4.99 12.35
C TYR A 31 -19.07 4.36 10.96
N ILE A 32 -19.64 5.10 10.01
CA ILE A 32 -19.78 4.63 8.63
C ILE A 32 -18.39 4.50 7.99
N ASN A 33 -17.49 5.47 8.18
CA ASN A 33 -16.14 5.40 7.66
C ASN A 33 -15.37 4.22 8.27
N GLU A 34 -15.45 4.03 9.59
CA GLU A 34 -14.86 2.87 10.27
C GLU A 34 -15.44 1.54 9.75
N ALA A 35 -16.75 1.49 9.53
CA ALA A 35 -17.41 0.32 8.97
C ALA A 35 -16.92 0.00 7.55
N ARG A 36 -16.70 1.00 6.72
CA ARG A 36 -16.18 0.85 5.36
C ARG A 36 -14.76 0.30 5.37
N GLU A 37 -13.89 0.81 6.27
CA GLU A 37 -12.56 0.28 6.43
C GLU A 37 -12.57 -1.19 6.86
N GLU A 38 -13.44 -1.55 7.82
CA GLU A 38 -13.54 -2.93 8.31
C GLU A 38 -14.03 -3.88 7.22
N VAL A 39 -15.03 -3.48 6.43
CA VAL A 39 -15.46 -4.27 5.26
C VAL A 39 -14.32 -4.51 4.29
N VAL A 40 -13.49 -3.51 4.03
CA VAL A 40 -12.33 -3.67 3.14
C VAL A 40 -11.27 -4.61 3.74
N ARG A 41 -11.00 -4.50 5.04
CA ARG A 41 -10.07 -5.40 5.74
C ARG A 41 -10.54 -6.85 5.69
N ASP A 42 -11.83 -7.08 5.92
CA ASP A 42 -12.41 -8.43 5.95
C ASP A 42 -12.55 -9.06 4.55
N THR A 43 -12.78 -8.25 3.53
CA THR A 43 -13.11 -8.76 2.18
C THR A 43 -12.04 -8.55 1.13
N GLY A 44 -11.13 -7.60 1.33
CA GLY A 44 -10.16 -7.19 0.32
C GLY A 44 -10.82 -6.65 -0.96
N CYS A 45 -12.03 -6.08 -0.86
CA CYS A 45 -12.82 -5.71 -2.05
C CYS A 45 -12.27 -4.50 -2.81
N LEU A 46 -11.52 -3.63 -2.15
CA LEU A 46 -10.98 -2.43 -2.77
C LEU A 46 -9.52 -2.68 -3.18
N ARG A 47 -9.37 -3.15 -4.42
CA ARG A 47 -8.05 -3.43 -5.02
C ARG A 47 -7.69 -2.36 -6.02
N THR A 48 -6.41 -2.00 -6.03
CA THR A 48 -5.86 -1.01 -6.95
C THR A 48 -4.52 -1.49 -7.51
N LEU A 49 -4.35 -1.32 -8.82
CA LEU A 49 -3.06 -1.51 -9.47
C LEU A 49 -2.32 -0.17 -9.46
N GLN A 50 -1.26 -0.09 -8.68
CA GLN A 50 -0.43 1.10 -8.56
C GLN A 50 0.80 0.94 -9.44
N ILE A 51 1.05 1.91 -10.32
CA ILE A 51 2.28 1.94 -11.11
C ILE A 51 3.32 2.76 -10.35
N SER A 52 4.48 2.17 -10.17
CA SER A 52 5.62 2.77 -9.48
C SER A 52 6.92 2.33 -10.14
N TYR A 53 8.04 2.54 -9.48
CA TYR A 53 9.37 2.26 -9.99
C TYR A 53 10.19 1.45 -8.97
N THR A 54 11.28 0.86 -9.43
CA THR A 54 12.28 0.26 -8.55
C THR A 54 13.67 0.40 -9.20
N PRO A 55 14.71 0.93 -8.53
CA PRO A 55 14.69 1.46 -7.15
C PRO A 55 13.80 2.69 -6.98
N LEU A 56 13.15 2.79 -5.84
CA LEU A 56 12.24 3.88 -5.48
C LEU A 56 12.83 4.71 -4.35
N ALA A 57 12.95 6.02 -4.57
CA ALA A 57 13.38 6.95 -3.54
C ALA A 57 12.32 7.11 -2.44
N PRO A 58 12.70 7.57 -1.23
CA PRO A 58 11.76 7.75 -0.12
C PRO A 58 10.60 8.71 -0.40
N ASP A 59 10.75 9.63 -1.34
CA ASP A 59 9.73 10.59 -1.77
C ASP A 59 8.79 10.04 -2.87
N GLY A 60 8.98 8.78 -3.29
CA GLY A 60 8.20 8.14 -4.34
C GLY A 60 8.70 8.40 -5.76
N THR A 61 9.84 9.08 -5.96
CA THR A 61 10.43 9.26 -7.27
C THR A 61 11.32 8.09 -7.68
N ALA A 62 11.46 7.86 -8.98
CA ALA A 62 12.41 6.87 -9.50
C ALA A 62 13.84 7.34 -9.31
N ALA A 63 14.68 6.51 -8.69
CA ALA A 63 16.10 6.76 -8.62
C ALA A 63 16.76 6.43 -9.96
N THR A 64 17.67 7.28 -10.44
CA THR A 64 18.44 7.07 -11.67
C THR A 64 19.75 6.35 -11.38
N ILE A 65 20.22 5.52 -12.33
CA ILE A 65 21.50 4.84 -12.15
C ILE A 65 22.66 5.84 -12.12
N TRP A 66 23.58 5.64 -11.17
CA TRP A 66 24.83 6.39 -11.15
C TRP A 66 25.63 6.12 -12.42
N THR A 67 26.09 7.18 -13.08
CA THR A 67 26.91 7.10 -14.28
C THR A 67 28.06 8.07 -14.16
N GLN A 68 29.28 7.59 -14.43
CA GLN A 68 30.49 8.41 -14.38
C GLN A 68 30.34 9.69 -15.21
N GLY A 69 30.65 10.82 -14.62
CA GLY A 69 30.64 12.13 -15.31
C GLY A 69 29.25 12.66 -15.63
N ALA A 70 28.17 12.03 -15.17
CA ALA A 70 26.82 12.53 -15.39
C ALA A 70 26.57 13.81 -14.58
N THR A 71 25.82 14.75 -15.15
CA THR A 71 25.38 15.95 -14.44
C THR A 71 24.09 15.64 -13.69
N VAL A 72 24.06 15.94 -12.40
CA VAL A 72 22.91 15.71 -11.51
C VAL A 72 22.44 17.02 -10.88
N THR A 73 21.14 17.11 -10.61
CA THR A 73 20.49 18.28 -10.03
C THR A 73 20.21 18.08 -8.54
N THR A 74 20.25 19.16 -7.78
CA THR A 74 19.87 19.13 -6.35
C THR A 74 18.44 18.58 -6.18
N GLY A 75 18.25 17.72 -5.19
CA GLY A 75 16.97 17.08 -4.89
C GLY A 75 16.65 15.87 -5.75
N SER A 76 17.49 15.49 -6.73
CA SER A 76 17.33 14.24 -7.46
C SER A 76 17.90 13.05 -6.65
N TYR A 77 17.50 11.84 -7.04
CA TYR A 77 18.01 10.60 -6.44
C TYR A 77 18.74 9.77 -7.48
N ILE A 78 19.87 9.25 -7.05
CA ILE A 78 20.67 8.32 -7.84
C ILE A 78 20.89 7.04 -7.03
N PHE A 79 21.04 5.92 -7.71
CA PHE A 79 21.42 4.68 -7.05
C PHE A 79 22.72 4.12 -7.62
N SER A 80 23.49 3.53 -6.72
CA SER A 80 24.73 2.83 -7.04
C SER A 80 24.81 1.58 -6.18
N ASN A 81 25.03 0.44 -6.82
CA ASN A 81 24.98 -0.86 -6.16
C ASN A 81 23.63 -1.06 -5.45
N ILE A 82 23.66 -1.19 -4.13
CA ILE A 82 22.50 -1.48 -3.28
C ILE A 82 21.93 -0.24 -2.58
N PHE A 83 22.46 0.95 -2.84
CA PHE A 83 22.11 2.17 -2.12
C PHE A 83 21.54 3.26 -3.03
N ILE A 84 20.57 3.98 -2.50
CA ILE A 84 20.01 5.20 -3.07
C ILE A 84 20.62 6.39 -2.33
N TYR A 85 21.05 7.37 -3.08
CA TYR A 85 21.62 8.63 -2.59
C TYR A 85 20.79 9.81 -3.06
N GLU A 86 20.54 10.74 -2.16
CA GLU A 86 19.98 12.04 -2.46
C GLU A 86 21.11 13.00 -2.89
N VAL A 87 20.87 13.75 -3.95
CA VAL A 87 21.78 14.80 -4.39
C VAL A 87 21.49 16.06 -3.59
N VAL A 88 22.31 16.33 -2.57
CA VAL A 88 22.20 17.50 -1.70
C VAL A 88 22.64 18.77 -2.42
N SER A 89 23.70 18.68 -3.23
CA SER A 89 24.17 19.77 -4.10
C SER A 89 24.46 19.19 -5.48
N GLY A 90 23.83 19.76 -6.51
CA GLY A 90 24.01 19.36 -7.89
C GLY A 90 25.44 19.60 -8.37
N GLY A 91 25.84 18.85 -9.40
CA GLY A 91 27.17 18.91 -9.97
C GLY A 91 27.40 17.78 -10.96
N VAL A 92 28.66 17.50 -11.25
CA VAL A 92 29.11 16.39 -12.10
C VAL A 92 29.61 15.28 -11.21
N LEU A 93 29.08 14.07 -11.42
CA LEU A 93 29.50 12.86 -10.69
C LEU A 93 30.95 12.50 -10.98
N GLY A 94 31.59 11.87 -10.01
CA GLY A 94 33.00 11.48 -10.07
C GLY A 94 33.30 10.38 -11.06
N THR A 95 34.53 9.91 -11.00
CA THR A 95 35.05 8.83 -11.88
C THR A 95 34.87 7.44 -11.29
N SER A 96 34.56 7.35 -10.01
CA SER A 96 34.36 6.09 -9.27
C SER A 96 32.98 6.10 -8.64
N ALA A 97 32.30 4.96 -8.69
CA ALA A 97 30.99 4.81 -8.03
C ALA A 97 31.10 5.15 -6.52
N PRO A 98 30.07 5.75 -5.92
CA PRO A 98 30.07 6.10 -4.51
C PRO A 98 30.49 4.89 -3.67
N PRO A 99 31.34 5.08 -2.66
CA PRO A 99 31.75 4.00 -1.77
C PRO A 99 30.52 3.47 -1.03
N TYR A 100 30.58 2.20 -0.66
CA TYR A 100 29.66 1.68 0.36
C TYR A 100 29.67 2.65 1.54
N PRO A 101 28.52 2.93 2.16
CA PRO A 101 28.48 3.69 3.39
C PRO A 101 29.39 2.99 4.41
N SER A 102 30.65 3.38 4.42
CA SER A 102 31.67 2.79 5.28
C SER A 102 31.81 3.66 6.52
N GLY A 103 31.16 3.25 7.54
CA GLY A 103 31.45 3.68 8.89
C GLY A 103 31.30 2.46 9.75
N ALA A 104 32.38 1.99 10.35
CA ALA A 104 32.33 0.88 11.28
C ALA A 104 31.15 1.10 12.23
N ASN A 105 30.13 0.24 12.15
CA ASN A 105 29.02 0.13 13.07
C ASN A 105 27.88 1.18 13.03
N VAL A 106 27.84 2.10 12.09
CA VAL A 106 26.67 3.00 11.94
C VAL A 106 26.12 2.91 10.52
N PHE A 107 25.02 2.22 10.39
CA PHE A 107 24.24 2.14 9.16
C PHE A 107 22.82 2.67 9.43
N PRO A 108 22.30 3.61 8.66
CA PRO A 108 22.87 4.29 7.50
C PRO A 108 23.76 5.48 7.87
N PRO A 109 24.75 5.85 7.03
CA PRO A 109 25.58 7.03 7.29
C PRO A 109 24.76 8.30 7.13
N SER A 110 24.75 9.12 8.15
CA SER A 110 24.04 10.40 8.15
C SER A 110 24.83 11.54 7.48
N THR A 111 26.10 11.29 7.14
CA THR A 111 26.99 12.32 6.61
C THR A 111 26.94 12.38 5.09
N SER A 112 26.87 13.60 4.57
CA SER A 112 27.05 13.85 3.14
C SER A 112 28.52 13.68 2.74
N PHE A 113 28.75 13.22 1.53
CA PHE A 113 30.10 13.09 0.95
C PHE A 113 30.11 13.67 -0.47
N THR A 114 31.30 14.04 -0.96
CA THR A 114 31.48 14.57 -2.31
C THR A 114 31.77 13.43 -3.31
N ASP A 115 31.08 13.48 -4.44
CA ASP A 115 31.31 12.64 -5.61
C ASP A 115 31.51 13.53 -6.84
N GLY A 116 32.75 13.70 -7.27
CA GLY A 116 33.10 14.72 -8.24
C GLY A 116 32.90 16.14 -7.71
N THR A 117 31.98 16.88 -8.34
CA THR A 117 31.56 18.21 -7.86
C THR A 117 30.19 18.18 -7.18
N ALA A 118 29.48 17.05 -7.21
CA ALA A 118 28.21 16.87 -6.55
C ALA A 118 28.41 16.45 -5.07
N THR A 119 27.42 16.77 -4.23
CA THR A 119 27.36 16.31 -2.83
C THR A 119 26.21 15.35 -2.68
N LEU A 120 26.49 14.14 -2.22
CA LEU A 120 25.53 13.06 -2.06
C LEU A 120 25.31 12.73 -0.58
N ARG A 121 24.12 12.29 -0.24
CA ARG A 121 23.73 11.79 1.06
C ARG A 121 22.99 10.45 0.89
N TYR A 122 23.27 9.45 1.72
CA TYR A 122 22.50 8.23 1.74
C TYR A 122 21.04 8.50 2.05
N ALA A 123 20.13 7.92 1.30
CA ALA A 123 18.69 8.08 1.45
C ALA A 123 17.99 6.77 1.82
N ALA A 124 18.27 5.67 1.10
CA ALA A 124 17.60 4.39 1.28
C ALA A 124 18.41 3.23 0.67
N ASN A 125 17.96 2.01 0.92
CA ASN A 125 18.42 0.83 0.22
C ASN A 125 17.57 0.61 -1.05
N ALA A 126 18.22 0.21 -2.13
CA ALA A 126 17.58 0.06 -3.44
C ALA A 126 16.62 -1.15 -3.53
N GLU A 127 16.77 -2.14 -2.64
CA GLU A 127 15.92 -3.31 -2.55
C GLU A 127 14.63 -3.10 -1.77
N ILE A 128 14.46 -1.94 -1.12
CA ILE A 128 13.32 -1.65 -0.25
C ILE A 128 12.41 -0.62 -0.91
N ILE A 129 11.13 -0.97 -1.01
CA ILE A 129 10.08 -0.06 -1.46
C ILE A 129 9.14 0.16 -0.27
N PRO A 130 9.21 1.31 0.43
CA PRO A 130 8.27 1.61 1.50
C PRO A 130 6.87 1.85 0.93
N TYR A 131 5.83 1.40 1.64
CA TYR A 131 4.45 1.62 1.19
C TYR A 131 4.16 3.11 1.03
N SER A 132 4.65 3.96 1.94
CA SER A 132 4.47 5.41 1.89
C SER A 132 5.01 6.07 0.60
N ALA A 133 5.93 5.42 -0.10
CA ALA A 133 6.46 5.90 -1.37
C ALA A 133 5.62 5.46 -2.59
N LEU A 134 4.62 4.60 -2.40
CA LEU A 134 3.67 4.25 -3.45
C LEU A 134 2.66 5.39 -3.66
N PRO A 135 2.05 5.54 -4.86
CA PRO A 135 1.09 6.61 -5.15
C PRO A 135 -0.11 6.69 -4.18
N GLN A 136 -0.53 5.57 -3.60
CA GLN A 136 -1.59 5.46 -2.59
C GLN A 136 -1.09 4.66 -1.39
N GLY A 137 0.11 4.98 -0.95
CA GLY A 137 0.84 4.19 0.05
C GLY A 137 0.22 4.27 1.44
N ASP A 138 -0.27 5.44 1.82
CA ASP A 138 -0.84 5.66 3.16
C ASP A 138 -2.14 4.86 3.38
N GLU A 139 -2.91 4.60 2.32
CA GLU A 139 -4.11 3.78 2.34
C GLU A 139 -3.82 2.28 2.12
N THR A 140 -2.60 1.91 1.74
CA THR A 140 -2.25 0.52 1.42
C THR A 140 -2.23 -0.36 2.68
N VAL A 141 -3.07 -1.39 2.69
CA VAL A 141 -3.17 -2.38 3.78
C VAL A 141 -2.31 -3.60 3.47
N ASP A 142 -2.37 -4.10 2.24
CA ASP A 142 -1.67 -5.32 1.84
C ASP A 142 -1.26 -5.25 0.37
N VAL A 143 -0.20 -5.99 0.05
CA VAL A 143 0.34 -6.15 -1.30
C VAL A 143 0.14 -7.59 -1.75
N LEU A 144 -0.70 -7.79 -2.76
CA LEU A 144 -1.07 -9.11 -3.25
C LEU A 144 -0.11 -9.64 -4.32
N ASN A 145 0.38 -8.75 -5.18
CA ASN A 145 1.28 -9.12 -6.25
C ASN A 145 2.13 -7.93 -6.70
N VAL A 146 3.32 -8.21 -7.21
CA VAL A 146 4.21 -7.25 -7.85
C VAL A 146 4.58 -7.76 -9.23
N THR A 147 4.34 -6.95 -10.24
CA THR A 147 4.68 -7.26 -11.64
C THR A 147 5.71 -6.25 -12.13
N LEU A 148 6.77 -6.75 -12.72
CA LEU A 148 7.85 -5.94 -13.29
C LEU A 148 7.64 -5.80 -14.80
N TYR A 149 7.81 -4.60 -15.33
CA TYR A 149 7.84 -4.35 -16.77
C TYR A 149 9.27 -4.43 -17.30
N TRP A 150 9.50 -5.34 -18.24
CA TRP A 150 10.78 -5.45 -18.94
C TRP A 150 10.55 -5.35 -20.45
N GLY A 151 10.86 -4.18 -21.00
CA GLY A 151 10.43 -3.84 -22.34
C GLY A 151 8.90 -3.90 -22.45
N ASN A 152 8.40 -4.68 -23.39
CA ASN A 152 6.95 -4.87 -23.59
C ASN A 152 6.38 -6.06 -22.77
N SER A 153 7.20 -6.73 -21.96
CA SER A 153 6.77 -7.92 -21.22
C SER A 153 6.46 -7.58 -19.77
N ARG A 154 5.31 -8.08 -19.28
CA ARG A 154 4.91 -8.06 -17.89
C ARG A 154 5.38 -9.35 -17.22
N ILE A 155 6.24 -9.24 -16.24
CA ILE A 155 6.83 -10.39 -15.53
C ILE A 155 6.39 -10.34 -14.07
N PRO A 156 5.50 -11.24 -13.62
CA PRO A 156 5.12 -11.30 -12.21
C PRO A 156 6.32 -11.76 -11.38
N LEU A 157 6.59 -11.07 -10.29
CA LEU A 157 7.59 -11.47 -9.31
C LEU A 157 7.01 -12.59 -8.42
N ARG A 158 7.87 -13.54 -8.04
CA ARG A 158 7.47 -14.61 -7.13
C ARG A 158 7.40 -14.07 -5.70
N TYR A 159 6.25 -14.22 -5.04
CA TYR A 159 6.13 -13.96 -3.62
C TYR A 159 6.87 -15.03 -2.80
N LEU A 160 7.64 -14.60 -1.81
CA LEU A 160 8.25 -15.45 -0.79
C LEU A 160 7.85 -14.91 0.59
N ALA A 161 7.49 -15.79 1.51
CA ALA A 161 7.30 -15.37 2.90
C ALA A 161 8.60 -14.76 3.44
N TRP A 162 8.51 -13.76 4.31
CA TRP A 162 9.69 -13.06 4.82
C TRP A 162 10.74 -13.99 5.44
N SER A 163 10.29 -15.00 6.18
CA SER A 163 11.20 -16.02 6.76
C SER A 163 12.01 -16.75 5.70
N ASP A 164 11.36 -17.16 4.62
CA ASP A 164 12.00 -17.88 3.51
C ASP A 164 12.87 -16.94 2.68
N PHE A 165 12.38 -15.73 2.41
CA PHE A 165 13.12 -14.70 1.69
C PHE A 165 14.45 -14.40 2.41
N ASN A 166 14.40 -14.15 3.72
CA ASN A 166 15.57 -13.82 4.51
C ASN A 166 16.52 -15.03 4.74
N ALA A 167 15.97 -16.23 4.90
CA ALA A 167 16.76 -17.43 5.14
C ALA A 167 17.40 -18.01 3.87
N GLN A 168 16.63 -18.08 2.78
CA GLN A 168 17.10 -18.67 1.51
C GLN A 168 17.97 -17.72 0.70
N LEU A 169 17.72 -16.42 0.83
CA LEU A 169 18.43 -15.37 0.10
C LEU A 169 19.39 -14.61 1.03
N ARG A 170 20.15 -15.34 1.85
CA ARG A 170 21.02 -14.77 2.89
C ARG A 170 21.93 -13.64 2.41
N TYR A 171 22.31 -13.65 1.12
CA TYR A 171 23.15 -12.63 0.50
C TYR A 171 22.41 -11.85 -0.59
N TRP A 172 21.07 -11.88 -0.57
CA TRP A 172 20.24 -11.26 -1.61
C TRP A 172 20.55 -9.75 -1.81
N GLN A 173 20.87 -9.05 -0.76
CA GLN A 173 21.26 -7.65 -0.79
C GLN A 173 22.59 -7.38 -1.53
N ASN A 174 23.40 -8.38 -1.75
CA ASN A 174 24.67 -8.25 -2.47
C ASN A 174 24.56 -8.61 -3.96
N TYR A 175 23.40 -9.12 -4.38
CA TYR A 175 23.17 -9.48 -5.77
C TYR A 175 22.42 -8.35 -6.48
N VAL A 176 23.06 -7.81 -7.52
CA VAL A 176 22.49 -6.78 -8.38
C VAL A 176 22.07 -7.41 -9.70
N GLY A 177 20.83 -7.18 -10.13
CA GLY A 177 20.31 -7.73 -11.36
C GLY A 177 18.79 -7.49 -11.48
N ARG A 178 18.18 -8.11 -12.49
CA ARG A 178 16.74 -8.02 -12.67
C ARG A 178 16.00 -8.71 -11.50
N PRO A 179 15.08 -8.02 -10.80
CA PRO A 179 14.27 -8.62 -9.75
C PRO A 179 13.45 -9.83 -10.24
N VAL A 180 13.37 -10.88 -9.43
CA VAL A 180 12.63 -12.11 -9.71
C VAL A 180 11.66 -12.50 -8.61
N CYS A 181 11.88 -12.03 -7.39
CA CYS A 181 11.01 -12.31 -6.26
C CYS A 181 10.84 -11.07 -5.36
N PHE A 182 9.79 -11.12 -4.55
CA PHE A 182 9.53 -10.08 -3.55
C PHE A 182 9.01 -10.71 -2.26
N SER A 183 9.10 -9.95 -1.19
CA SER A 183 8.53 -10.24 0.12
C SER A 183 7.96 -8.96 0.73
N THR A 184 7.02 -9.10 1.65
CA THR A 184 6.48 -7.98 2.42
C THR A 184 6.90 -8.11 3.88
N TYR A 185 7.21 -6.98 4.52
CA TYR A 185 7.62 -6.96 5.91
C TYR A 185 6.87 -5.87 6.69
N GLY A 186 6.17 -6.30 7.75
CA GLY A 186 5.55 -5.42 8.73
C GLY A 186 4.46 -4.50 8.19
N GLN A 187 3.81 -4.82 7.07
CA GLN A 187 2.83 -3.97 6.39
C GLN A 187 3.36 -2.54 6.10
N LYS A 188 4.66 -2.42 5.90
CA LYS A 188 5.33 -1.12 5.70
C LYS A 188 6.22 -1.09 4.48
N SER A 189 6.75 -2.24 4.07
CA SER A 189 7.77 -2.29 3.03
C SER A 189 7.67 -3.55 2.19
N ILE A 190 7.96 -3.40 0.91
CA ILE A 190 8.20 -4.47 -0.04
C ILE A 190 9.70 -4.62 -0.19
N TYR A 191 10.20 -5.82 -0.07
CA TYR A 191 11.59 -6.19 -0.36
C TYR A 191 11.63 -6.93 -1.69
N ILE A 192 12.56 -6.58 -2.54
CA ILE A 192 12.74 -7.20 -3.86
C ILE A 192 14.15 -7.80 -3.98
N SER A 193 14.26 -8.88 -4.71
CA SER A 193 15.55 -9.55 -4.95
C SER A 193 15.60 -10.15 -6.36
N PRO A 194 16.76 -10.10 -7.03
CA PRO A 194 17.97 -9.28 -6.73
C PRO A 194 17.71 -7.78 -6.62
N VAL A 195 18.69 -7.05 -6.06
CA VAL A 195 18.65 -5.57 -6.08
C VAL A 195 18.64 -5.11 -7.53
N PRO A 196 17.77 -4.16 -7.91
CA PRO A 196 17.66 -3.70 -9.28
C PRO A 196 18.99 -3.16 -9.85
N ASP A 197 19.36 -3.62 -11.04
CA ASP A 197 20.55 -3.15 -11.79
C ASP A 197 20.27 -1.91 -12.62
N GLN A 198 19.00 -1.59 -12.83
CA GLN A 198 18.53 -0.39 -13.54
C GLN A 198 17.15 0.00 -13.00
N SER A 199 16.65 1.15 -13.45
CA SER A 199 15.28 1.53 -13.13
C SER A 199 14.27 0.70 -13.91
N TYR A 200 13.37 0.05 -13.21
CA TYR A 200 12.26 -0.72 -13.77
C TYR A 200 10.93 -0.09 -13.37
N THR A 201 9.98 -0.07 -14.28
CA THR A 201 8.59 0.18 -13.93
C THR A 201 8.00 -1.07 -13.29
N ILE A 202 7.30 -0.91 -12.18
CA ILE A 202 6.58 -1.98 -11.50
C ILE A 202 5.10 -1.64 -11.40
N GLU A 203 4.28 -2.67 -11.39
CA GLU A 203 2.86 -2.60 -11.09
C GLU A 203 2.62 -3.39 -9.80
N VAL A 204 2.12 -2.71 -8.78
CA VAL A 204 1.86 -3.28 -7.46
C VAL A 204 0.36 -3.43 -7.29
N ASP A 205 -0.12 -4.66 -7.11
CA ASP A 205 -1.51 -4.98 -6.81
C ASP A 205 -1.73 -4.88 -5.31
N THR A 206 -2.47 -3.87 -4.88
CA THR A 206 -2.65 -3.55 -3.46
C THR A 206 -4.12 -3.62 -3.05
N VAL A 207 -4.36 -4.01 -1.80
CA VAL A 207 -5.60 -3.73 -1.08
C VAL A 207 -5.41 -2.42 -0.35
N ARG A 208 -6.32 -1.48 -0.55
CA ARG A 208 -6.26 -0.16 0.10
C ARG A 208 -7.53 0.16 0.87
N LEU A 209 -7.41 1.00 1.89
CA LEU A 209 -8.57 1.55 2.59
C LEU A 209 -9.32 2.54 1.69
N PRO A 210 -10.63 2.68 1.90
CA PRO A 210 -11.43 3.66 1.18
C PRO A 210 -11.16 5.07 1.71
N LEU A 211 -11.14 6.06 0.83
CA LEU A 211 -11.08 7.45 1.25
C LEU A 211 -12.30 7.82 2.12
N PRO A 212 -12.12 8.60 3.20
CA PRO A 212 -13.21 8.92 4.10
C PRO A 212 -14.31 9.74 3.39
N LEU A 213 -15.56 9.37 3.63
CA LEU A 213 -16.71 10.14 3.20
C LEU A 213 -16.88 11.35 4.13
N SER A 214 -17.31 12.49 3.60
CA SER A 214 -17.46 13.75 4.34
C SER A 214 -18.84 14.34 4.19
N LEU A 215 -19.35 14.94 5.28
CA LEU A 215 -20.59 15.71 5.28
C LEU A 215 -20.55 16.95 4.36
N ALA A 216 -19.36 17.45 4.02
CA ALA A 216 -19.22 18.53 3.04
C ALA A 216 -19.66 18.09 1.63
N THR A 217 -19.55 16.79 1.32
CA THR A 217 -19.89 16.23 0.00
C THR A 217 -20.68 14.92 0.14
N PRO A 218 -21.88 14.94 0.75
CA PRO A 218 -22.59 13.74 1.20
C PRO A 218 -23.13 12.87 0.04
N ASN A 219 -23.18 13.40 -1.17
CA ASN A 219 -23.72 12.72 -2.35
C ASN A 219 -22.62 12.15 -3.27
N VAL A 220 -21.35 12.23 -2.86
CA VAL A 220 -20.27 11.56 -3.60
C VAL A 220 -20.50 10.06 -3.55
N VAL A 221 -20.34 9.42 -4.71
CA VAL A 221 -20.50 7.97 -4.84
C VAL A 221 -19.34 7.27 -4.14
N ASP A 222 -19.68 6.29 -3.32
CA ASP A 222 -18.68 5.47 -2.62
C ASP A 222 -17.81 4.67 -3.60
N GLU A 223 -16.55 4.53 -3.29
CA GLU A 223 -15.60 3.68 -4.01
C GLU A 223 -15.94 2.18 -3.86
N ILE A 224 -16.50 1.80 -2.71
CA ILE A 224 -16.98 0.45 -2.43
C ILE A 224 -18.27 0.21 -3.24
N LYS A 225 -18.29 -0.87 -4.00
CA LYS A 225 -19.44 -1.23 -4.86
C LYS A 225 -20.28 -2.33 -4.22
N ALA A 226 -21.57 -2.35 -4.56
CA ALA A 226 -22.43 -3.47 -4.19
C ALA A 226 -21.87 -4.79 -4.76
N PRO A 227 -21.92 -5.90 -4.00
CA PRO A 227 -22.65 -6.11 -2.76
C PRO A 227 -21.89 -5.75 -1.46
N TYR A 228 -20.65 -5.26 -1.54
CA TYR A 228 -19.82 -4.98 -0.37
C TYR A 228 -20.31 -3.77 0.47
N THR A 229 -21.23 -2.99 -0.04
CA THR A 229 -21.84 -1.86 0.69
C THR A 229 -22.87 -2.31 1.72
N ASN A 230 -23.46 -3.51 1.56
CA ASN A 230 -24.55 -3.98 2.42
C ASN A 230 -24.15 -4.17 3.90
N PRO A 231 -22.96 -4.71 4.23
CA PRO A 231 -22.56 -4.89 5.63
C PRO A 231 -22.30 -3.58 6.38
N VAL A 232 -21.97 -2.49 5.68
CA VAL A 232 -21.52 -1.20 6.26
C VAL A 232 -22.51 -0.67 7.29
N GLN A 233 -23.80 -0.65 6.97
CA GLN A 233 -24.85 -0.13 7.85
C GLN A 233 -24.96 -0.90 9.16
N PHE A 234 -24.76 -2.21 9.16
CA PHE A 234 -24.87 -3.05 10.36
C PHE A 234 -23.68 -2.86 11.29
N TYR A 235 -22.48 -2.69 10.75
CA TYR A 235 -21.31 -2.38 11.58
C TYR A 235 -21.40 -1.00 12.20
N ALA A 236 -21.84 0.02 11.44
CA ALA A 236 -22.07 1.35 11.98
C ALA A 236 -23.14 1.36 13.10
N ALA A 237 -24.27 0.65 12.90
CA ALA A 237 -25.29 0.49 13.91
C ALA A 237 -24.78 -0.28 15.15
N TYR A 238 -23.95 -1.31 14.95
CA TYR A 238 -23.28 -2.01 16.04
C TYR A 238 -22.45 -1.05 16.90
N LYS A 239 -21.63 -0.20 16.30
CA LYS A 239 -20.79 0.77 17.04
C LYS A 239 -21.64 1.77 17.82
N ALA A 240 -22.71 2.29 17.22
CA ALA A 240 -23.63 3.19 17.88
C ALA A 240 -24.25 2.52 19.12
N LYS A 241 -24.85 1.33 18.97
CA LYS A 241 -25.47 0.60 20.08
C LYS A 241 -24.48 0.15 21.15
N TYR A 242 -23.23 -0.16 20.75
CA TYR A 242 -22.18 -0.48 21.72
C TYR A 242 -21.82 0.73 22.60
N LYS A 243 -21.77 1.95 22.03
CA LYS A 243 -21.57 3.19 22.80
C LYS A 243 -22.74 3.48 23.73
N GLU A 244 -23.97 3.20 23.30
CA GLU A 244 -25.19 3.32 24.14
C GLU A 244 -25.21 2.31 25.30
N GLN A 245 -24.26 1.37 25.37
CA GLN A 245 -24.21 0.26 26.33
C GLN A 245 -25.37 -0.76 26.15
N SER A 246 -26.06 -0.74 25.03
CA SER A 246 -27.07 -1.72 24.64
C SER A 246 -26.42 -2.96 24.02
N TYR A 247 -25.64 -3.69 24.80
CA TYR A 247 -24.78 -4.77 24.27
C TYR A 247 -25.55 -5.91 23.61
N GLY A 248 -26.78 -6.19 24.04
CA GLY A 248 -27.62 -7.21 23.41
C GLY A 248 -28.02 -6.87 21.98
N GLU A 249 -28.44 -5.62 21.74
CA GLU A 249 -28.76 -5.13 20.39
C GLU A 249 -27.49 -4.99 19.53
N ALA A 250 -26.42 -4.50 20.13
CA ALA A 250 -25.12 -4.39 19.45
C ALA A 250 -24.64 -5.74 18.92
N GLU A 251 -24.74 -6.81 19.72
CA GLU A 251 -24.32 -8.16 19.29
C GLU A 251 -25.18 -8.68 18.12
N ILE A 252 -26.48 -8.38 18.08
CA ILE A 252 -27.35 -8.76 16.96
C ILE A 252 -26.87 -8.09 15.67
N PHE A 253 -26.54 -6.78 15.69
CA PHE A 253 -26.03 -6.08 14.52
C PHE A 253 -24.66 -6.61 14.07
N LYS A 254 -23.79 -6.93 15.02
CA LYS A 254 -22.48 -7.54 14.71
C LYS A 254 -22.62 -8.91 14.03
N GLN A 255 -23.53 -9.75 14.52
CA GLN A 255 -23.80 -11.06 13.91
C GLN A 255 -24.38 -10.90 12.50
N GLN A 256 -25.26 -9.92 12.27
CA GLN A 256 -25.78 -9.64 10.94
C GLN A 256 -24.67 -9.15 9.99
N TYR A 257 -23.77 -8.27 10.48
CA TYR A 257 -22.59 -7.84 9.74
C TYR A 257 -21.74 -9.04 9.28
N LEU A 258 -21.37 -9.93 10.21
CA LEU A 258 -20.55 -11.11 9.90
C LEU A 258 -21.22 -12.03 8.88
N LYS A 259 -22.54 -12.23 9.03
CA LYS A 259 -23.33 -13.03 8.09
C LYS A 259 -23.35 -12.43 6.70
N ASP A 260 -23.49 -11.10 6.60
CA ASP A 260 -23.53 -10.41 5.30
C ASP A 260 -22.14 -10.42 4.65
N VAL A 261 -21.06 -10.18 5.39
CA VAL A 261 -19.67 -10.31 4.90
C VAL A 261 -19.44 -11.72 4.33
N GLN A 262 -19.81 -12.75 5.08
CA GLN A 262 -19.66 -14.13 4.63
C GLN A 262 -20.53 -14.44 3.41
N GLY A 263 -21.75 -13.93 3.36
CA GLY A 263 -22.65 -14.04 2.21
C GLY A 263 -22.06 -13.40 0.95
N VAL A 264 -21.47 -12.21 1.09
CA VAL A 264 -20.81 -11.50 -0.01
C VAL A 264 -19.59 -12.28 -0.50
N LEU A 265 -18.72 -12.72 0.40
CA LEU A 265 -17.55 -13.54 0.04
C LEU A 265 -17.95 -14.81 -0.72
N ASN A 266 -18.92 -15.55 -0.21
CA ASN A 266 -19.42 -16.75 -0.85
C ASN A 266 -19.99 -16.47 -2.25
N SER A 267 -20.74 -15.38 -2.43
CA SER A 267 -21.34 -15.03 -3.72
C SER A 267 -20.29 -14.67 -4.79
N VAL A 268 -19.17 -14.09 -4.37
CA VAL A 268 -18.07 -13.73 -5.28
C VAL A 268 -17.23 -14.94 -5.65
N TYR A 269 -16.95 -15.84 -4.70
CA TYR A 269 -16.16 -17.04 -4.97
C TYR A 269 -16.88 -18.06 -5.85
N THR A 270 -18.19 -18.23 -5.69
CA THR A 270 -18.99 -19.17 -6.51
C THR A 270 -19.07 -18.79 -7.98
N ARG A 271 -18.79 -17.53 -8.35
CA ARG A 271 -18.78 -17.08 -9.74
C ARG A 271 -17.45 -17.29 -10.46
N ARG A 272 -16.40 -17.71 -9.78
CA ARG A 272 -15.12 -18.05 -10.42
C ARG A 272 -15.21 -19.45 -10.96
N ILE A 273 -15.37 -19.57 -12.28
CA ILE A 273 -15.23 -20.84 -12.99
C ILE A 273 -13.76 -21.26 -12.83
N PRO A 274 -13.47 -22.43 -12.23
CA PRO A 274 -12.10 -22.92 -12.14
C PRO A 274 -11.53 -23.00 -13.54
N ASN A 275 -10.40 -22.34 -13.78
CA ASN A 275 -9.71 -22.51 -15.05
C ASN A 275 -9.12 -23.92 -15.07
N PRO A 276 -9.55 -24.82 -15.98
CA PRO A 276 -9.04 -26.19 -16.04
C PRO A 276 -7.53 -26.25 -16.34
N TYR A 277 -6.92 -25.15 -16.77
CA TYR A 277 -5.48 -25.03 -17.06
C TYR A 277 -4.66 -24.44 -15.91
N SER A 278 -5.25 -24.14 -14.76
CA SER A 278 -4.53 -23.59 -13.60
C SER A 278 -3.89 -24.67 -12.69
N GLN A 279 -3.93 -25.94 -13.10
CA GLN A 279 -3.34 -27.08 -12.37
C GLN A 279 -2.11 -27.65 -13.09
N ILE A 280 -1.21 -26.77 -13.56
CA ILE A 280 0.12 -27.20 -14.01
C ILE A 280 1.17 -26.46 -13.20
#